data_5f72f40e4103fbd01bd97395be41dad7
#
_entry.id   5f72f40e4103fbd01bd97395be41dad7
#
_cell.length_a   1.000
_cell.length_b   1.000
_cell.length_c   1.000
_cell.angle_alpha   90.00
_cell.angle_beta   90.00
_cell.angle_gamma   90.00
#
_symmetry.space_group_name_H-M   'P 1'
#
loop_
_entity.id
_entity.type
_entity.pdbx_description
1 polymer ?
#
loop_
_entity_poly.entity_id
_entity_poly.type
_entity_poly.pdbx_seq_one_letter_code
_entity_poly.pdbx_strand_id
1 'polypeptide(L)'
;LPSGSFTVEELLAIMNTMPFDMTFVDRDDKVKYFSQGKERIFQRNRAILNRDVRHCHPPASAHIVDKIIEDFKSGKEDQAPFWINTGGKMIHIAYFALRNEKGEYLGTLEVSHDISGYRKLEGDQRILSYKK
;
A
#
# COMPACT_ATOMS: atom_id res chain seq x y z
N LEU A 1 -17.76 -11.95 5.50
CA LEU A 1 -16.37 -12.31 5.78
C LEU A 1 -16.33 -13.41 6.85
N PRO A 2 -15.42 -14.37 6.76
CA PRO A 2 -15.35 -15.47 7.72
C PRO A 2 -15.17 -15.02 9.17
N SER A 3 -14.50 -13.91 9.42
CA SER A 3 -14.21 -13.43 10.76
C SER A 3 -15.07 -12.24 11.20
N GLY A 4 -16.17 -12.00 10.50
CA GLY A 4 -17.08 -10.94 10.87
C GLY A 4 -17.57 -10.13 9.68
N SER A 5 -18.09 -8.95 9.95
CA SER A 5 -18.66 -8.10 8.92
C SER A 5 -18.53 -6.63 9.31
N PHE A 6 -18.63 -5.76 8.32
CA PHE A 6 -18.77 -4.33 8.53
C PHE A 6 -19.59 -3.73 7.38
N THR A 7 -20.14 -2.56 7.63
CA THR A 7 -20.83 -1.80 6.58
C THR A 7 -19.82 -1.17 5.63
N VAL A 8 -20.30 -0.69 4.48
CA VAL A 8 -19.43 0.04 3.54
C VAL A 8 -18.87 1.31 4.20
N GLU A 9 -19.68 2.01 5.00
CA GLU A 9 -19.24 3.19 5.71
C GLU A 9 -18.10 2.87 6.69
N GLU A 10 -18.24 1.75 7.43
CA GLU A 10 -17.20 1.28 8.35
C GLU A 10 -15.93 0.90 7.59
N LEU A 11 -16.07 0.20 6.46
CA LEU A 11 -14.93 -0.17 5.63
C LEU A 11 -14.17 1.07 5.15
N LEU A 12 -14.89 2.08 4.67
CA LEU A 12 -14.29 3.32 4.21
C LEU A 12 -13.52 4.00 5.35
N ALA A 13 -14.12 4.06 6.55
CA ALA A 13 -13.49 4.65 7.71
C ALA A 13 -12.22 3.89 8.10
N ILE A 14 -12.26 2.56 8.08
CA ILE A 14 -11.10 1.72 8.37
C ILE A 14 -9.96 2.04 7.40
N MET A 15 -10.26 2.02 6.11
CA MET A 15 -9.24 2.21 5.08
C MET A 15 -8.60 3.60 5.12
N ASN A 16 -9.38 4.62 5.48
CA ASN A 16 -8.89 5.99 5.54
C ASN A 16 -8.30 6.38 6.91
N THR A 17 -8.41 5.52 7.90
CA THR A 17 -7.86 5.74 9.24
C THR A 17 -6.49 5.09 9.42
N MET A 18 -6.18 4.06 8.65
CA MET A 18 -4.90 3.37 8.74
C MET A 18 -3.74 4.35 8.56
N PRO A 19 -2.66 4.23 9.35
CA PRO A 19 -1.53 5.17 9.31
C PRO A 19 -0.60 4.96 8.12
N PHE A 20 -1.13 4.49 7.01
CA PHE A 20 -0.37 4.25 5.79
C PHE A 20 -1.28 4.44 4.58
N ASP A 21 -0.67 4.72 3.45
CA ASP A 21 -1.37 4.88 2.19
C ASP A 21 -1.45 3.55 1.45
N MET A 22 -2.60 3.27 0.85
CA MET A 22 -2.81 2.06 0.06
C MET A 22 -3.23 2.42 -1.35
N THR A 23 -2.73 1.67 -2.31
CA THR A 23 -3.18 1.73 -3.70
C THR A 23 -3.35 0.30 -4.20
N PHE A 24 -4.53 -0.01 -4.70
CA PHE A 24 -4.86 -1.32 -5.22
C PHE A 24 -4.86 -1.31 -6.75
N VAL A 25 -4.14 -2.26 -7.32
CA VAL A 25 -4.05 -2.51 -8.77
C VAL A 25 -4.64 -3.89 -9.02
N ASP A 26 -5.61 -4.00 -9.92
CA ASP A 26 -6.25 -5.29 -10.20
C ASP A 26 -5.39 -6.20 -11.07
N ARG A 27 -5.92 -7.39 -11.38
CA ARG A 27 -5.20 -8.40 -12.18
C ARG A 27 -4.95 -7.95 -13.63
N ASP A 28 -5.67 -6.94 -14.09
CA ASP A 28 -5.50 -6.37 -15.43
C ASP A 28 -4.58 -5.15 -15.42
N ASP A 29 -3.85 -4.95 -14.30
CA ASP A 29 -2.87 -3.90 -14.11
C ASP A 29 -3.48 -2.49 -14.09
N LYS A 30 -4.76 -2.39 -13.74
CA LYS A 30 -5.46 -1.12 -13.62
C LYS A 30 -5.53 -0.67 -12.17
N VAL A 31 -5.27 0.61 -11.93
CA VAL A 31 -5.45 1.19 -10.60
C VAL A 31 -6.95 1.28 -10.32
N LYS A 32 -7.41 0.61 -9.27
CA LYS A 32 -8.83 0.52 -8.93
C LYS A 32 -9.21 1.24 -7.65
N TYR A 33 -8.27 1.44 -6.74
CA TYR A 33 -8.57 2.05 -5.46
C TYR A 33 -7.32 2.67 -4.86
N PHE A 34 -7.50 3.77 -4.14
CA PHE A 34 -6.48 4.32 -3.25
C PHE A 34 -7.17 4.86 -2.01
N SER A 35 -6.53 4.70 -0.84
CA SER A 35 -7.06 5.25 0.40
C SER A 35 -6.88 6.77 0.44
N GLN A 36 -7.78 7.46 1.15
CA GLN A 36 -7.75 8.92 1.29
C GLN A 36 -7.60 9.29 2.76
N GLY A 37 -6.47 8.90 3.35
CA GLY A 37 -6.11 9.31 4.70
C GLY A 37 -5.80 10.80 4.75
N LYS A 38 -5.66 11.32 5.97
CA LYS A 38 -5.44 12.77 6.20
C LYS A 38 -4.14 13.27 5.57
N GLU A 39 -3.10 12.46 5.58
CA GLU A 39 -1.76 12.85 5.12
C GLU A 39 -1.19 11.78 4.21
N ARG A 40 -1.53 11.87 2.92
CA ARG A 40 -0.94 10.94 1.97
C ARG A 40 0.52 11.30 1.73
N ILE A 41 1.36 10.28 1.72
CA ILE A 41 2.78 10.41 1.39
C ILE A 41 2.93 10.72 -0.10
N PHE A 42 2.25 9.94 -0.93
CA PHE A 42 2.22 10.15 -2.38
C PHE A 42 0.81 10.58 -2.78
N GLN A 43 0.70 11.78 -3.33
CA GLN A 43 -0.59 12.30 -3.74
C GLN A 43 -1.19 11.47 -4.87
N ARG A 44 -2.49 11.25 -4.78
CA ARG A 44 -3.28 10.54 -5.79
C ARG A 44 -4.55 11.34 -6.04
N ASN A 45 -5.04 11.32 -7.26
CA ASN A 45 -6.37 11.87 -7.54
C ASN A 45 -7.16 10.86 -8.38
N ARG A 46 -8.46 11.07 -8.46
CA ARG A 46 -9.37 10.12 -9.10
C ARG A 46 -9.09 9.90 -10.59
N ALA A 47 -8.31 10.78 -11.22
CA ALA A 47 -7.97 10.65 -12.63
C ALA A 47 -7.10 9.42 -12.93
N ILE A 48 -6.42 8.85 -11.92
CA ILE A 48 -5.62 7.64 -12.11
C ILE A 48 -6.45 6.37 -12.12
N LEU A 49 -7.70 6.42 -11.66
CA LEU A 49 -8.56 5.24 -11.59
C LEU A 49 -8.80 4.67 -12.99
N ASN A 50 -8.65 3.36 -13.11
CA ASN A 50 -8.75 2.59 -14.36
C ASN A 50 -7.59 2.82 -15.34
N ARG A 51 -6.57 3.56 -14.96
CA ARG A 51 -5.35 3.66 -15.75
C ARG A 51 -4.46 2.46 -15.51
N ASP A 52 -3.67 2.11 -16.51
CA ASP A 52 -2.60 1.12 -16.34
C ASP A 52 -1.60 1.66 -15.33
N VAL A 53 -1.21 0.83 -14.37
CA VAL A 53 -0.31 1.21 -13.29
C VAL A 53 1.02 1.75 -13.80
N ARG A 54 1.49 1.28 -14.95
CA ARG A 54 2.75 1.74 -15.53
C ARG A 54 2.72 3.21 -15.91
N HIS A 55 1.53 3.73 -16.24
CA HIS A 55 1.33 5.14 -16.58
C HIS A 55 1.29 6.04 -15.35
N CYS A 56 1.25 5.45 -14.15
CA CYS A 56 1.25 6.20 -12.89
C CYS A 56 2.66 6.36 -12.31
N HIS A 57 3.68 5.89 -13.04
CA HIS A 57 5.07 5.94 -12.62
C HIS A 57 5.94 6.62 -13.69
N PRO A 58 7.02 7.30 -13.29
CA PRO A 58 7.99 7.83 -14.26
C PRO A 58 8.59 6.69 -15.09
N PRO A 59 8.96 6.94 -16.36
CA PRO A 59 9.58 5.92 -17.19
C PRO A 59 10.78 5.23 -16.55
N ALA A 60 11.54 5.95 -15.74
CA ALA A 60 12.72 5.41 -15.05
C ALA A 60 12.39 4.28 -14.07
N SER A 61 11.19 4.28 -13.49
CA SER A 61 10.77 3.28 -12.51
C SER A 61 9.69 2.32 -13.01
N ALA A 62 9.12 2.58 -14.19
CA ALA A 62 8.06 1.75 -14.75
C ALA A 62 8.51 0.29 -14.93
N HIS A 63 9.77 0.05 -15.30
CA HIS A 63 10.31 -1.30 -15.48
C HIS A 63 10.41 -2.07 -14.16
N ILE A 64 10.60 -1.37 -13.04
CA ILE A 64 10.65 -1.98 -11.70
C ILE A 64 9.25 -2.48 -11.34
N VAL A 65 8.24 -1.63 -11.58
CA VAL A 65 6.83 -2.00 -11.36
C VAL A 65 6.45 -3.21 -12.21
N ASP A 66 6.87 -3.21 -13.47
CA ASP A 66 6.62 -4.31 -14.40
C ASP A 66 7.21 -5.62 -13.88
N LYS A 67 8.44 -5.58 -13.41
CA LYS A 67 9.13 -6.74 -12.85
C LYS A 67 8.40 -7.29 -11.62
N ILE A 68 7.97 -6.41 -10.72
CA ILE A 68 7.24 -6.79 -9.51
C ILE A 68 5.93 -7.50 -9.88
N ILE A 69 5.17 -6.92 -10.80
CA ILE A 69 3.88 -7.49 -11.22
C ILE A 69 4.09 -8.86 -11.89
N GLU A 70 5.09 -8.99 -12.75
CA GLU A 70 5.41 -10.27 -13.38
C GLU A 70 5.78 -11.33 -12.35
N ASP A 71 6.61 -10.99 -11.37
CA ASP A 71 7.02 -11.92 -10.32
C ASP A 71 5.82 -12.36 -9.48
N PHE A 72 4.88 -11.45 -9.23
CA PHE A 72 3.65 -11.77 -8.50
C PHE A 72 2.73 -12.69 -9.33
N LYS A 73 2.54 -12.37 -10.60
CA LYS A 73 1.67 -13.16 -11.48
C LYS A 73 2.21 -14.59 -11.69
N SER A 74 3.52 -14.73 -11.77
CA SER A 74 4.15 -16.05 -11.97
C SER A 74 4.26 -16.87 -10.69
N GLY A 75 3.96 -16.26 -9.53
CA GLY A 75 4.11 -16.94 -8.26
C GLY A 75 5.53 -16.97 -7.70
N LYS A 76 6.45 -16.27 -8.36
CA LYS A 76 7.85 -16.24 -7.94
C LYS A 76 8.04 -15.51 -6.60
N GLU A 77 7.28 -14.43 -6.40
CA GLU A 77 7.37 -13.60 -5.20
C GLU A 77 5.97 -13.24 -4.73
N ASP A 78 5.83 -12.95 -3.42
CA ASP A 78 4.57 -12.53 -2.82
C ASP A 78 4.64 -11.12 -2.26
N GLN A 79 5.84 -10.57 -2.07
CA GLN A 79 6.02 -9.21 -1.59
C GLN A 79 7.33 -8.63 -2.11
N ALA A 80 7.35 -7.31 -2.21
CA ALA A 80 8.52 -6.56 -2.66
C ALA A 80 8.64 -5.30 -1.79
N PRO A 81 9.42 -5.37 -0.69
CA PRO A 81 9.63 -4.21 0.18
C PRO A 81 10.84 -3.40 -0.23
N PHE A 82 10.75 -2.09 -0.10
CA PHE A 82 11.90 -1.19 -0.16
C PHE A 82 11.61 0.06 0.64
N TRP A 83 12.63 0.90 0.82
CA TRP A 83 12.50 2.11 1.62
C TRP A 83 13.39 3.21 1.07
N ILE A 84 12.96 4.46 1.29
CA ILE A 84 13.69 5.63 0.82
C ILE A 84 13.75 6.68 1.92
N ASN A 85 14.81 7.48 1.90
CA ASN A 85 14.90 8.69 2.71
C ASN A 85 14.53 9.87 1.84
N THR A 86 13.54 10.65 2.26
CA THR A 86 13.10 11.84 1.53
C THR A 86 12.53 12.86 2.50
N GLY A 87 12.95 14.14 2.33
CA GLY A 87 12.45 15.21 3.18
C GLY A 87 12.65 14.99 4.68
N GLY A 88 13.75 14.32 5.07
CA GLY A 88 14.02 14.02 6.46
C GLY A 88 13.20 12.87 7.03
N LYS A 89 12.45 12.16 6.20
CA LYS A 89 11.60 11.05 6.61
C LYS A 89 12.09 9.75 5.97
N MET A 90 11.89 8.64 6.68
CA MET A 90 12.09 7.32 6.11
C MET A 90 10.73 6.75 5.74
N ILE A 91 10.54 6.52 4.44
CA ILE A 91 9.30 5.98 3.91
C ILE A 91 9.53 4.52 3.53
N HIS A 92 8.73 3.63 4.10
CA HIS A 92 8.72 2.23 3.73
C HIS A 92 7.63 2.02 2.68
N ILE A 93 7.98 1.41 1.57
CA ILE A 93 7.07 1.13 0.47
C ILE A 93 7.09 -0.38 0.26
N ALA A 94 5.94 -1.02 0.35
CA ALA A 94 5.86 -2.45 0.13
C ALA A 94 4.76 -2.78 -0.87
N TYR A 95 5.06 -3.69 -1.78
CA TYR A 95 4.09 -4.25 -2.69
C TYR A 95 3.77 -5.67 -2.25
N PHE A 96 2.50 -6.02 -2.26
CA PHE A 96 2.01 -7.33 -1.87
C PHE A 96 1.17 -7.93 -2.99
N ALA A 97 1.41 -9.19 -3.30
CA ALA A 97 0.52 -9.94 -4.17
C ALA A 97 -0.72 -10.32 -3.39
N LEU A 98 -1.89 -9.99 -3.92
CA LEU A 98 -3.16 -10.40 -3.32
C LEU A 98 -3.60 -11.68 -4.00
N ARG A 99 -3.87 -12.72 -3.20
CA ARG A 99 -4.28 -14.04 -3.70
C ARG A 99 -5.52 -14.51 -2.96
N ASN A 100 -6.35 -15.29 -3.64
CA ASN A 100 -7.49 -15.93 -3.01
C ASN A 100 -7.05 -17.23 -2.32
N GLU A 101 -8.00 -17.96 -1.74
CA GLU A 101 -7.71 -19.21 -1.04
C GLU A 101 -7.07 -20.28 -1.94
N LYS A 102 -7.30 -20.19 -3.25
CA LYS A 102 -6.72 -21.11 -4.23
C LYS A 102 -5.32 -20.69 -4.68
N GLY A 103 -4.80 -19.57 -4.16
CA GLY A 103 -3.51 -19.03 -4.56
C GLY A 103 -3.53 -18.24 -5.86
N GLU A 104 -4.71 -17.97 -6.41
CA GLU A 104 -4.83 -17.22 -7.66
C GLU A 104 -4.55 -15.73 -7.43
N TYR A 105 -3.81 -15.12 -8.33
CA TYR A 105 -3.47 -13.71 -8.25
C TYR A 105 -4.70 -12.83 -8.52
N LEU A 106 -5.03 -11.97 -7.56
CA LEU A 106 -6.16 -11.03 -7.67
C LEU A 106 -5.72 -9.62 -8.03
N GLY A 107 -4.48 -9.29 -7.72
CA GLY A 107 -3.96 -7.95 -7.93
C GLY A 107 -2.79 -7.65 -7.00
N THR A 108 -2.36 -6.39 -7.01
CA THR A 108 -1.24 -5.92 -6.22
C THR A 108 -1.68 -4.79 -5.31
N LEU A 109 -1.24 -4.84 -4.05
CA LEU A 109 -1.46 -3.76 -3.10
C LEU A 109 -0.14 -3.06 -2.80
N GLU A 110 -0.08 -1.74 -3.03
CA GLU A 110 1.04 -0.90 -2.60
C GLU A 110 0.69 -0.27 -1.25
N VAL A 111 1.59 -0.38 -0.30
CA VAL A 111 1.44 0.23 1.03
C VAL A 111 2.64 1.12 1.28
N SER A 112 2.40 2.42 1.50
CA SER A 112 3.45 3.39 1.80
C SER A 112 3.27 3.92 3.21
N HIS A 113 4.33 3.89 4.01
CA HIS A 113 4.27 4.21 5.42
C HIS A 113 5.49 5.02 5.85
N ASP A 114 5.24 6.15 6.51
CA ASP A 114 6.32 6.91 7.16
C ASP A 114 6.67 6.21 8.47
N ILE A 115 7.82 5.58 8.52
CA ILE A 115 8.25 4.82 9.69
C ILE A 115 9.23 5.60 10.58
N SER A 116 9.43 6.87 10.31
CA SER A 116 10.37 7.70 11.06
C SER A 116 10.11 7.67 12.57
N GLY A 117 8.86 7.77 12.97
CA GLY A 117 8.46 7.71 14.38
C GLY A 117 8.78 6.36 15.03
N TYR A 118 8.56 5.27 14.32
CA TYR A 118 8.82 3.92 14.83
C TYR A 118 10.31 3.67 15.06
N ARG A 119 11.16 4.26 14.25
CA ARG A 119 12.61 4.11 14.38
C ARG A 119 13.18 4.70 15.67
N LYS A 120 12.40 5.56 16.34
CA LYS A 120 12.80 6.23 17.58
C LYS A 120 12.33 5.50 18.82
N LEU A 121 11.50 4.46 18.65
CA LEU A 121 10.96 3.72 19.78
C LEU A 121 12.03 2.84 20.42
N GLU A 122 12.05 2.86 21.75
CA GLU A 122 12.99 2.06 22.55
C GLU A 122 12.24 1.45 23.74
N GLY A 123 12.65 0.24 24.14
CA GLY A 123 12.06 -0.44 25.29
C GLY A 123 10.57 -0.67 25.13
N ASP A 124 9.86 -0.57 26.24
CA ASP A 124 8.41 -0.79 26.29
C ASP A 124 7.68 0.48 26.70
N GLN A 125 6.52 0.70 26.12
CA GLN A 125 5.57 1.66 26.63
C GLN A 125 4.26 0.93 26.92
N ARG A 126 4.09 0.48 28.16
CA ARG A 126 2.94 -0.33 28.58
C ARG A 126 1.82 0.54 29.17
N ILE A 127 2.13 1.77 29.52
CA ILE A 127 1.18 2.71 30.08
C ILE A 127 0.78 3.70 29.01
N LEU A 128 -0.53 3.88 28.84
CA LEU A 128 -1.07 4.83 27.89
C LEU A 128 -0.59 6.25 28.19
N SER A 129 -0.16 6.96 27.17
CA SER A 129 0.21 8.37 27.27
C SER A 129 -0.19 9.09 26.00
N TYR A 130 -0.92 10.21 26.14
CA TYR A 130 -1.34 11.05 25.02
C TYR A 130 -0.40 12.23 24.78
N LYS A 131 0.84 12.11 25.15
CA LYS A 131 1.81 13.16 24.86
C LYS A 131 1.94 13.36 23.37
N LYS A 132 1.85 14.61 22.95
CA LYS A 132 1.93 15.00 21.55
C LYS A 132 3.25 15.69 21.25
#